data_451d8ccc1e94330e34e2ab2e68f57d48
#
_entry.id   451d8ccc1e94330e34e2ab2e68f57d48
#
_cell.length_a   1.000
_cell.length_b   1.000
_cell.length_c   1.000
_cell.angle_alpha   90.00
_cell.angle_beta   90.00
_cell.angle_gamma   90.00
#
_symmetry.space_group_name_H-M   'P 1'
#
loop_
_entity.id
_entity.type
_entity.pdbx_description
1 polymer ?
#
loop_
_entity_poly.entity_id
_entity_poly.type
_entity_poly.pdbx_seq_one_letter_code
_entity_poly.pdbx_strand_id
1 'polypeptide(L)'
;MSREYPDRPWVGIGVVAFDGAPGEERVLLVRRGKPPREGAWSLPGGAQHVGERAEAAARRELFEETGIEVGGLELAAVFDSISYDEAGAVRWHYTIIDFCGRRTAGEARPGDDVAAVAWALPEELPLYDLTPDALRVISESRQRLAQR
;
A
#
# COMPACT_ATOMS: atom_id res chain seq x y z
N MET A 1 -1.22 -8.18 19.73
CA MET A 1 -1.10 -6.83 20.31
C MET A 1 -1.79 -5.84 19.36
N SER A 2 -2.69 -5.05 19.89
CA SER A 2 -3.39 -4.04 19.09
C SER A 2 -2.44 -2.88 18.77
N ARG A 3 -2.58 -2.31 17.57
CA ARG A 3 -1.86 -1.10 17.17
C ARG A 3 -2.64 0.16 17.50
N GLU A 4 -3.86 -0.02 18.02
CA GLU A 4 -4.73 1.08 18.42
C GLU A 4 -4.20 1.75 19.71
N TYR A 5 -4.27 3.07 19.78
CA TYR A 5 -3.74 3.86 20.90
C TYR A 5 -2.28 3.55 21.21
N PRO A 6 -1.39 3.71 20.21
CA PRO A 6 0.01 3.31 20.35
C PRO A 6 0.80 4.25 21.26
N ASP A 7 1.87 3.73 21.88
CA ASP A 7 2.82 4.52 22.65
C ASP A 7 3.96 5.07 21.78
N ARG A 8 4.03 4.64 20.53
CA ARG A 8 5.00 5.12 19.53
C ARG A 8 4.44 4.85 18.14
N PRO A 9 4.92 5.58 17.11
CA PRO A 9 4.47 5.31 15.74
C PRO A 9 4.87 3.91 15.30
N TRP A 10 3.99 3.28 14.54
CA TRP A 10 4.29 2.06 13.81
C TRP A 10 4.87 2.43 12.44
N VAL A 11 5.78 1.61 11.91
CA VAL A 11 6.26 1.79 10.55
C VAL A 11 5.37 0.96 9.63
N GLY A 12 4.59 1.66 8.80
CA GLY A 12 3.74 1.04 7.78
C GLY A 12 4.46 1.05 6.45
N ILE A 13 4.39 -0.07 5.73
CA ILE A 13 5.04 -0.22 4.43
C ILE A 13 3.94 -0.45 3.40
N GLY A 14 3.98 0.30 2.29
CA GLY A 14 3.05 0.09 1.19
C GLY A 14 3.77 -0.11 -0.12
N VAL A 15 3.07 -0.68 -1.10
CA VAL A 15 3.63 -0.95 -2.42
C VAL A 15 2.67 -0.48 -3.50
N VAL A 16 3.19 0.32 -4.44
CA VAL A 16 2.50 0.63 -5.68
C VAL A 16 3.04 -0.35 -6.73
N ALA A 17 2.30 -1.40 -6.97
CA ALA A 17 2.68 -2.43 -7.95
C ALA A 17 1.93 -2.16 -9.26
N PHE A 18 2.68 -2.06 -10.35
CA PHE A 18 2.13 -1.82 -11.69
C PHE A 18 2.26 -3.04 -12.57
N ASP A 19 1.29 -3.21 -13.47
CA ASP A 19 1.33 -4.23 -14.51
C ASP A 19 0.66 -3.70 -15.77
N GLY A 20 1.17 -4.12 -16.93
CA GLY A 20 0.61 -3.73 -18.21
C GLY A 20 1.62 -3.10 -19.15
N ALA A 21 1.20 -2.87 -20.38
CA ALA A 21 2.02 -2.24 -21.41
C ALA A 21 2.32 -0.77 -21.06
N PRO A 22 3.42 -0.20 -21.57
CA PRO A 22 3.73 1.20 -21.34
C PRO A 22 2.53 2.11 -21.71
N GLY A 23 2.16 2.98 -20.78
CA GLY A 23 1.01 3.89 -20.94
C GLY A 23 -0.33 3.26 -20.59
N GLU A 24 -0.38 1.95 -20.37
CA GLU A 24 -1.61 1.22 -20.02
C GLU A 24 -1.47 0.49 -18.70
N GLU A 25 -0.51 0.89 -17.87
CA GLU A 25 -0.26 0.21 -16.60
C GLU A 25 -1.43 0.37 -15.64
N ARG A 26 -1.78 -0.75 -15.01
CA ARG A 26 -2.74 -0.81 -13.92
C ARG A 26 -2.01 -0.87 -12.60
N VAL A 27 -2.61 -0.32 -11.57
CA VAL A 27 -2.09 -0.39 -10.20
C VAL A 27 -2.89 -1.40 -9.40
N LEU A 28 -2.18 -2.16 -8.56
CA LEU A 28 -2.80 -3.16 -7.70
C LEU A 28 -3.36 -2.51 -6.45
N LEU A 29 -4.63 -2.76 -6.19
CA LEU A 29 -5.33 -2.29 -5.00
C LEU A 29 -5.87 -3.47 -4.21
N VAL A 30 -5.96 -3.29 -2.89
CA VAL A 30 -6.56 -4.28 -2.00
C VAL A 30 -7.70 -3.65 -1.23
N ARG A 31 -8.76 -4.46 -0.93
CA ARG A 31 -9.80 -4.02 -0.03
C ARG A 31 -9.49 -4.59 1.35
N ARG A 32 -9.43 -3.69 2.33
CA ARG A 32 -9.05 -4.06 3.69
C ARG A 32 -10.10 -4.96 4.34
N GLY A 33 -9.64 -6.06 4.91
CA GLY A 33 -10.49 -6.98 5.66
C GLY A 33 -10.49 -6.71 7.16
N LYS A 34 -9.66 -5.76 7.65
CA LYS A 34 -9.50 -5.44 9.08
C LYS A 34 -9.36 -3.93 9.32
N PRO A 35 -9.68 -3.45 10.56
CA PRO A 35 -9.38 -2.07 10.95
C PRO A 35 -7.86 -1.78 10.91
N PRO A 36 -7.45 -0.51 10.74
CA PRO A 36 -8.32 0.64 10.49
C PRO A 36 -8.88 0.63 9.08
N ARG A 37 -10.01 1.32 8.90
CA ARG A 37 -10.67 1.47 7.60
C ARG A 37 -11.09 0.15 6.93
N GLU A 38 -11.59 -0.80 7.73
CA GLU A 38 -12.11 -2.06 7.20
C GLU A 38 -13.12 -1.82 6.08
N GLY A 39 -12.98 -2.57 4.98
CA GLY A 39 -13.83 -2.41 3.78
C GLY A 39 -13.33 -1.36 2.80
N ALA A 40 -12.36 -0.52 3.17
CA ALA A 40 -11.80 0.49 2.28
C ALA A 40 -10.75 -0.10 1.34
N TRP A 41 -10.66 0.43 0.13
CA TRP A 41 -9.59 0.11 -0.80
C TRP A 41 -8.34 0.91 -0.48
N SER A 42 -7.19 0.31 -0.66
CA SER A 42 -5.89 0.93 -0.38
C SER A 42 -4.79 0.24 -1.19
N LEU A 43 -3.57 0.77 -1.06
CA LEU A 43 -2.39 0.08 -1.54
C LEU A 43 -2.13 -1.15 -0.63
N PRO A 44 -1.61 -2.25 -1.19
CA PRO A 44 -1.19 -3.38 -0.35
C PRO A 44 -0.02 -2.97 0.54
N GLY A 45 0.04 -3.56 1.73
CA GLY A 45 1.09 -3.28 2.68
C GLY A 45 0.74 -3.69 4.09
N GLY A 46 1.64 -3.40 5.01
CA GLY A 46 1.48 -3.72 6.43
C GLY A 46 2.65 -3.21 7.25
N ALA A 47 2.79 -3.70 8.46
CA ALA A 47 3.83 -3.22 9.37
C ALA A 47 5.16 -3.93 9.14
N GLN A 48 6.24 -3.14 9.20
CA GLN A 48 7.60 -3.67 9.22
C GLN A 48 7.82 -4.45 10.53
N HIS A 49 8.47 -5.60 10.43
CA HIS A 49 8.83 -6.39 11.60
C HIS A 49 10.20 -5.98 12.15
N VAL A 50 10.43 -6.24 13.44
CA VAL A 50 11.74 -6.00 14.06
C VAL A 50 12.79 -6.86 13.35
N GLY A 51 13.89 -6.23 12.95
CA GLY A 51 14.99 -6.89 12.26
C GLY A 51 14.79 -7.03 10.75
N GLU A 52 13.64 -6.61 10.23
CA GLU A 52 13.32 -6.68 8.80
C GLU A 52 13.67 -5.34 8.14
N ARG A 53 14.30 -5.40 6.96
CA ARG A 53 14.53 -4.20 6.16
C ARG A 53 13.20 -3.74 5.55
N ALA A 54 13.04 -2.44 5.38
CA ALA A 54 11.81 -1.88 4.82
C ALA A 54 11.45 -2.46 3.45
N GLU A 55 12.45 -2.60 2.57
CA GLU A 55 12.23 -3.18 1.24
C GLU A 55 11.81 -4.66 1.32
N ALA A 56 12.39 -5.41 2.24
CA ALA A 56 12.00 -6.80 2.47
C ALA A 56 10.56 -6.90 2.99
N ALA A 57 10.17 -5.99 3.87
CA ALA A 57 8.80 -5.90 4.37
C ALA A 57 7.82 -5.62 3.23
N ALA A 58 8.20 -4.73 2.30
CA ALA A 58 7.38 -4.41 1.14
C ALA A 58 7.09 -5.65 0.31
N ARG A 59 8.13 -6.43 -0.01
CA ARG A 59 7.99 -7.66 -0.81
C ARG A 59 7.16 -8.70 -0.07
N ARG A 60 7.41 -8.88 1.21
CA ARG A 60 6.69 -9.86 2.05
C ARG A 60 5.21 -9.52 2.13
N GLU A 61 4.87 -8.27 2.47
CA GLU A 61 3.47 -7.85 2.60
C GLU A 61 2.73 -7.94 1.27
N LEU A 62 3.35 -7.52 0.18
CA LEU A 62 2.75 -7.62 -1.15
C LEU A 62 2.41 -9.06 -1.48
N PHE A 63 3.34 -9.97 -1.24
CA PHE A 63 3.14 -11.38 -1.53
C PHE A 63 2.08 -12.02 -0.62
N GLU A 64 2.13 -11.73 0.67
CA GLU A 64 1.15 -12.28 1.64
C GLU A 64 -0.27 -11.82 1.32
N GLU A 65 -0.44 -10.56 0.91
CA GLU A 65 -1.76 -10.00 0.66
C GLU A 65 -2.29 -10.25 -0.74
N THR A 66 -1.43 -10.41 -1.74
CA THR A 66 -1.87 -10.43 -3.14
C THR A 66 -1.29 -11.55 -3.99
N GLY A 67 -0.25 -12.24 -3.53
CA GLY A 67 0.45 -13.23 -4.33
C GLY A 67 1.34 -12.65 -5.42
N ILE A 68 1.52 -11.35 -5.48
CA ILE A 68 2.28 -10.67 -6.54
C ILE A 68 3.73 -10.45 -6.11
N GLU A 69 4.64 -10.61 -7.06
CA GLU A 69 6.05 -10.28 -6.92
C GLU A 69 6.41 -9.16 -7.91
N VAL A 70 7.27 -8.27 -7.47
CA VAL A 70 7.75 -7.13 -8.26
C VAL A 70 9.26 -7.20 -8.45
N GLY A 71 9.76 -6.53 -9.48
CA GLY A 71 11.19 -6.42 -9.76
C GLY A 71 11.87 -5.42 -8.85
N GLY A 72 12.73 -4.55 -9.39
CA GLY A 72 13.39 -3.53 -8.61
C GLY A 72 12.39 -2.58 -7.97
N LEU A 73 12.48 -2.41 -6.65
CA LEU A 73 11.65 -1.44 -5.93
C LEU A 73 12.37 -0.11 -5.80
N GLU A 74 11.63 0.97 -6.00
CA GLU A 74 12.09 2.33 -5.72
C GLU A 74 11.27 2.94 -4.61
N LEU A 75 11.91 3.78 -3.80
CA LEU A 75 11.20 4.55 -2.79
C LEU A 75 10.28 5.55 -3.49
N ALA A 76 8.99 5.48 -3.19
CA ALA A 76 8.00 6.38 -3.79
C ALA A 76 7.65 7.55 -2.87
N ALA A 77 7.44 7.29 -1.57
CA ALA A 77 7.06 8.34 -0.63
C ALA A 77 7.32 7.93 0.81
N VAL A 78 7.48 8.92 1.67
CA VAL A 78 7.46 8.76 3.13
C VAL A 78 6.55 9.86 3.68
N PHE A 79 5.56 9.47 4.49
CA PHE A 79 4.64 10.44 5.08
C PHE A 79 4.04 9.90 6.37
N ASP A 80 3.46 10.80 7.17
CA ASP A 80 2.82 10.44 8.43
C ASP A 80 1.32 10.24 8.24
N SER A 81 0.78 9.19 8.87
CA SER A 81 -0.66 8.92 8.90
C SER A 81 -1.08 8.87 10.36
N ILE A 82 -1.79 9.89 10.79
CA ILE A 82 -2.21 10.05 12.18
C ILE A 82 -3.72 10.23 12.23
N SER A 83 -4.39 9.40 13.04
CA SER A 83 -5.84 9.50 13.23
C SER A 83 -6.15 9.69 14.70
N TYR A 84 -7.18 10.50 14.97
CA TYR A 84 -7.59 10.85 16.33
C TYR A 84 -8.98 10.28 16.62
N ASP A 85 -9.26 10.00 17.89
CA ASP A 85 -10.59 9.66 18.31
C ASP A 85 -11.40 10.93 18.59
N GLU A 86 -12.65 10.76 19.00
CA GLU A 86 -13.56 11.90 19.29
C GLU A 86 -13.06 12.77 20.45
N ALA A 87 -12.28 12.19 21.36
CA ALA A 87 -11.74 12.92 22.51
C ALA A 87 -10.44 13.65 22.19
N GLY A 88 -9.91 13.49 20.95
CA GLY A 88 -8.67 14.13 20.52
C GLY A 88 -7.41 13.32 20.82
N ALA A 89 -7.54 12.10 21.33
CA ALA A 89 -6.39 11.23 21.54
C ALA A 89 -5.95 10.56 20.23
N VAL A 90 -4.65 10.33 20.08
CA VAL A 90 -4.14 9.62 18.90
C VAL A 90 -4.58 8.17 18.96
N ARG A 91 -5.41 7.78 18.02
CA ARG A 91 -5.92 6.41 17.92
C ARG A 91 -5.04 5.51 17.08
N TRP A 92 -4.55 6.03 15.93
CA TRP A 92 -3.64 5.30 15.03
C TRP A 92 -2.51 6.23 14.62
N HIS A 93 -1.30 5.73 14.59
CA HIS A 93 -0.15 6.52 14.15
C HIS A 93 0.84 5.63 13.42
N TYR A 94 1.05 5.95 12.14
CA TYR A 94 2.01 5.26 11.27
C TYR A 94 2.93 6.26 10.61
N THR A 95 4.21 5.92 10.53
CA THR A 95 5.12 6.51 9.54
C THR A 95 5.07 5.56 8.35
N ILE A 96 4.58 6.04 7.22
CA ILE A 96 4.36 5.22 6.02
C ILE A 96 5.56 5.37 5.09
N ILE A 97 6.08 4.23 4.64
CA ILE A 97 7.12 4.17 3.62
C ILE A 97 6.54 3.39 2.46
N ASP A 98 6.32 4.05 1.32
CA ASP A 98 5.78 3.41 0.13
C ASP A 98 6.86 3.23 -0.92
N PHE A 99 6.87 2.04 -1.52
CA PHE A 99 7.74 1.68 -2.63
C PHE A 99 6.91 1.48 -3.89
N CYS A 100 7.55 1.57 -5.06
CA CYS A 100 6.88 1.25 -6.33
C CYS A 100 7.74 0.33 -7.17
N GLY A 101 7.08 -0.50 -8.00
CA GLY A 101 7.76 -1.42 -8.89
C GLY A 101 6.79 -2.07 -9.87
N ARG A 102 7.35 -2.82 -10.83
CA ARG A 102 6.57 -3.53 -11.84
C ARG A 102 6.42 -4.99 -11.47
N ARG A 103 5.24 -5.55 -11.72
CA ARG A 103 5.00 -6.98 -11.54
C ARG A 103 5.96 -7.79 -12.40
N THR A 104 6.54 -8.82 -11.80
CA THR A 104 7.40 -9.78 -12.49
C THR A 104 6.82 -11.19 -12.43
N ALA A 105 6.00 -11.52 -11.45
CA ALA A 105 5.44 -12.86 -11.28
C ALA A 105 4.18 -12.83 -10.43
N GLY A 106 3.42 -13.92 -10.51
CA GLY A 106 2.23 -14.14 -9.69
C GLY A 106 0.94 -13.67 -10.34
N GLU A 107 -0.18 -14.19 -9.83
CA GLU A 107 -1.51 -13.74 -10.18
C GLU A 107 -2.16 -13.16 -8.93
N ALA A 108 -2.79 -11.99 -9.08
CA ALA A 108 -3.38 -11.30 -7.94
C ALA A 108 -4.55 -12.10 -7.36
N ARG A 109 -4.49 -12.37 -6.06
CA ARG A 109 -5.53 -13.04 -5.31
C ARG A 109 -5.57 -12.49 -3.89
N PRO A 110 -6.75 -12.45 -3.24
CA PRO A 110 -6.83 -12.01 -1.84
C PRO A 110 -6.07 -13.00 -0.94
N GLY A 111 -5.11 -12.47 -0.20
CA GLY A 111 -4.36 -13.21 0.81
C GLY A 111 -4.76 -12.79 2.21
N ASP A 112 -3.79 -12.79 3.12
CA ASP A 112 -4.01 -12.49 4.53
C ASP A 112 -4.64 -11.11 4.74
N ASP A 113 -5.73 -11.06 5.52
CA ASP A 113 -6.40 -9.84 5.95
C ASP A 113 -6.95 -8.95 4.81
N VAL A 114 -7.08 -9.52 3.60
CA VAL A 114 -7.54 -8.82 2.41
C VAL A 114 -8.86 -9.44 1.94
N ALA A 115 -9.87 -8.60 1.76
CA ALA A 115 -11.20 -9.05 1.32
C ALA A 115 -11.28 -9.19 -0.21
N ALA A 116 -10.52 -8.39 -0.95
CA ALA A 116 -10.53 -8.42 -2.42
C ALA A 116 -9.28 -7.73 -2.97
N VAL A 117 -8.96 -8.03 -4.23
CA VAL A 117 -7.87 -7.34 -4.97
C VAL A 117 -8.43 -6.85 -6.31
N ALA A 118 -7.81 -5.81 -6.86
CA ALA A 118 -8.18 -5.28 -8.17
C ALA A 118 -6.97 -4.62 -8.83
N TRP A 119 -6.89 -4.77 -10.15
CA TRP A 119 -5.97 -3.99 -10.99
C TRP A 119 -6.76 -2.83 -11.59
N ALA A 120 -6.33 -1.60 -11.32
CA ALA A 120 -7.08 -0.41 -11.73
C ALA A 120 -6.27 0.46 -12.69
N LEU A 121 -6.92 0.89 -13.77
CA LEU A 121 -6.40 1.92 -14.66
C LEU A 121 -6.52 3.29 -13.99
N PRO A 122 -5.74 4.30 -14.43
CA PRO A 122 -5.83 5.63 -13.84
C PRO A 122 -7.25 6.20 -13.82
N GLU A 123 -8.00 6.03 -14.90
CA GLU A 123 -9.37 6.54 -15.01
C GLU A 123 -10.36 5.79 -14.13
N GLU A 124 -10.00 4.61 -13.62
CA GLU A 124 -10.83 3.82 -12.73
C GLU A 124 -10.63 4.15 -11.25
N LEU A 125 -9.54 4.84 -10.90
CA LEU A 125 -9.21 5.13 -9.52
C LEU A 125 -10.32 5.82 -8.73
N PRO A 126 -11.10 6.76 -9.31
CA PRO A 126 -12.20 7.38 -8.58
C PRO A 126 -13.25 6.41 -8.07
N LEU A 127 -13.36 5.21 -8.66
CA LEU A 127 -14.33 4.19 -8.26
C LEU A 127 -13.97 3.54 -6.91
N TYR A 128 -12.73 3.68 -6.46
CA TYR A 128 -12.21 3.00 -5.28
C TYR A 128 -12.19 3.86 -4.01
N ASP A 129 -12.53 5.14 -4.13
CA ASP A 129 -12.55 6.07 -3.00
C ASP A 129 -11.26 6.05 -2.17
N LEU A 130 -10.14 6.12 -2.87
CA LEU A 130 -8.81 6.10 -2.24
C LEU A 130 -8.56 7.40 -1.47
N THR A 131 -7.70 7.33 -0.44
CA THR A 131 -7.27 8.51 0.29
C THR A 131 -6.48 9.45 -0.62
N PRO A 132 -6.46 10.76 -0.32
CA PRO A 132 -5.60 11.70 -1.05
C PRO A 132 -4.14 11.28 -1.05
N ASP A 133 -3.63 10.72 0.07
CA ASP A 133 -2.26 10.23 0.14
C ASP A 133 -2.01 9.09 -0.85
N ALA A 134 -2.91 8.12 -0.92
CA ALA A 134 -2.78 7.00 -1.87
C ALA A 134 -2.77 7.51 -3.32
N LEU A 135 -3.69 8.40 -3.65
CA LEU A 135 -3.75 8.98 -5.00
C LEU A 135 -2.48 9.73 -5.37
N ARG A 136 -1.93 10.52 -4.43
CA ARG A 136 -0.69 11.25 -4.64
C ARG A 136 0.48 10.28 -4.88
N VAL A 137 0.61 9.26 -4.05
CA VAL A 137 1.70 8.29 -4.17
C VAL A 137 1.62 7.52 -5.48
N ILE A 138 0.42 7.12 -5.90
CA ILE A 138 0.22 6.44 -7.18
C ILE A 138 0.66 7.34 -8.34
N SER A 139 0.25 8.62 -8.32
CA SER A 139 0.62 9.58 -9.35
C SER A 139 2.12 9.80 -9.43
N GLU A 140 2.78 10.02 -8.29
CA GLU A 140 4.23 10.19 -8.23
C GLU A 140 4.96 8.93 -8.71
N SER A 141 4.44 7.75 -8.37
CA SER A 141 5.03 6.48 -8.81
C SER A 141 4.94 6.30 -10.32
N ARG A 142 3.82 6.70 -10.94
CA ARG A 142 3.70 6.65 -12.40
C ARG A 142 4.72 7.55 -13.08
N GLN A 143 4.96 8.73 -12.51
CA GLN A 143 5.96 9.65 -13.05
C GLN A 143 7.36 9.05 -12.98
N ARG A 144 7.71 8.37 -11.89
CA ARG A 144 8.99 7.67 -11.73
C ARG A 144 9.16 6.58 -12.79
N LEU A 145 8.11 5.81 -13.04
CA LEU A 145 8.14 4.76 -14.07
C LEU A 145 8.36 5.34 -15.47
N ALA A 146 7.74 6.45 -15.77
CA ALA A 146 7.83 7.10 -17.08
C ALA A 146 9.22 7.68 -17.36
N GLN A 147 10.01 7.93 -16.30
CA GLN A 147 11.36 8.51 -16.42
C GLN A 147 12.46 7.44 -16.59
N ARG A 148 12.10 6.17 -16.59
CA ARG A 148 13.07 5.06 -16.71
C ARG A 148 13.34 4.66 -18.15
#